data_3f0b9ab6cb10543c20a26c59638580d7
#
_entry.id   3f0b9ab6cb10543c20a26c59638580d7
#
_cell.length_a   1.000
_cell.length_b   1.000
_cell.length_c   1.000
_cell.angle_alpha   90.00
_cell.angle_beta   90.00
_cell.angle_gamma   90.00
#
_symmetry.space_group_name_H-M   'P 1'
#
loop_
_entity.id
_entity.type
_entity.pdbx_description
1 polymer ?
#
loop_
_entity_poly.entity_id
_entity_poly.type
_entity_poly.pdbx_seq_one_letter_code
_entity_poly.pdbx_strand_id
1 'polypeptide(L)'
;MSVSDNPAAIDLIAFPGAPNLPIFAAREKGFFEEAGVAVDITTTPSSAYQAENLVNGRFRIAATAFDNVVAYREGRGAVALEGGADLFAFMGATQIELALVAAPGIVRVAELVGRSLALDAVATGFAFVLYEMLARAGVARDAVDLVPVGATPQRWESVKNGEHAATLTIEPFTSIAKAQGFGVLETSTNLFESYQGGVFAASRRWAANNTRAILGFIRGYLAGLAWTLAPGNRAEAAELLLRNLPAIKPPVVDAVLDSLLSPRSGLTPKGAILADGVRTVLDLRTRYGAGGPVADPGR
;
A
#
# COMPACT_ATOMS: atom_id res chain seq x y z
N MET A 1 33.15 24.73 5.85
CA MET A 1 31.68 24.68 6.02
C MET A 1 31.39 23.47 6.89
N SER A 2 31.02 23.66 8.16
CA SER A 2 30.66 22.57 9.04
C SER A 2 29.34 21.99 8.53
N VAL A 3 29.38 20.76 8.02
CA VAL A 3 28.18 19.94 7.78
C VAL A 3 27.55 19.77 9.15
N SER A 4 26.32 20.17 9.35
CA SER A 4 25.60 19.89 10.59
C SER A 4 25.56 18.38 10.77
N ASP A 5 26.15 17.88 11.87
CA ASP A 5 26.16 16.44 12.21
C ASP A 5 24.79 15.88 12.60
N ASN A 6 23.73 16.68 12.51
CA ASN A 6 22.40 16.25 12.88
C ASN A 6 21.70 15.58 11.68
N PRO A 7 21.16 14.36 11.85
CA PRO A 7 20.43 13.66 10.79
C PRO A 7 19.22 14.50 10.30
N ALA A 8 18.97 14.49 9.00
CA ALA A 8 17.82 15.19 8.43
C ALA A 8 16.53 14.50 8.85
N ALA A 9 15.62 15.22 9.51
CA ALA A 9 14.35 14.68 9.94
C ALA A 9 13.39 14.47 8.74
N ILE A 10 12.74 13.31 8.68
CA ILE A 10 11.79 12.93 7.66
C ILE A 10 10.50 12.43 8.33
N ASP A 11 9.42 13.18 8.17
CA ASP A 11 8.08 12.74 8.56
C ASP A 11 7.50 11.90 7.41
N LEU A 12 7.40 10.59 7.63
CA LEU A 12 6.86 9.60 6.70
C LEU A 12 5.40 9.29 7.07
N ILE A 13 4.51 9.33 6.08
CA ILE A 13 3.14 8.83 6.24
C ILE A 13 2.96 7.53 5.44
N ALA A 14 2.40 6.49 6.08
CA ALA A 14 2.23 5.17 5.48
C ALA A 14 0.85 4.58 5.77
N PHE A 15 0.34 3.73 4.87
CA PHE A 15 -0.78 2.87 5.22
C PHE A 15 -0.36 1.86 6.29
N PRO A 16 -1.23 1.59 7.29
CA PRO A 16 -0.94 0.57 8.30
C PRO A 16 -0.93 -0.83 7.67
N GLY A 17 0.19 -1.54 7.81
CA GLY A 17 0.31 -2.88 7.25
C GLY A 17 1.71 -3.48 7.38
N ALA A 18 1.80 -4.78 7.16
CA ALA A 18 3.04 -5.53 7.23
C ALA A 18 4.08 -5.14 6.13
N PRO A 19 3.70 -4.57 4.96
CA PRO A 19 4.67 -4.04 4.00
C PRO A 19 5.62 -2.97 4.55
N ASN A 20 5.33 -2.38 5.71
CA ASN A 20 6.22 -1.43 6.40
C ASN A 20 7.41 -2.11 7.12
N LEU A 21 7.51 -3.43 7.13
CA LEU A 21 8.58 -4.16 7.82
C LEU A 21 9.99 -3.66 7.49
N PRO A 22 10.38 -3.36 6.22
CA PRO A 22 11.70 -2.80 5.93
C PRO A 22 11.93 -1.42 6.57
N ILE A 23 10.88 -0.61 6.77
CA ILE A 23 10.98 0.69 7.45
C ILE A 23 11.23 0.45 8.95
N PHE A 24 10.51 -0.50 9.56
CA PHE A 24 10.72 -0.87 10.97
C PHE A 24 12.15 -1.41 11.17
N ALA A 25 12.62 -2.29 10.27
CA ALA A 25 13.97 -2.80 10.31
C ALA A 25 15.01 -1.67 10.16
N ALA A 26 14.82 -0.77 9.18
CA ALA A 26 15.75 0.34 8.96
C ALA A 26 15.84 1.27 10.17
N ARG A 27 14.75 1.50 10.87
CA ARG A 27 14.69 2.33 12.07
C ARG A 27 15.31 1.62 13.27
N GLU A 28 14.91 0.37 13.56
CA GLU A 28 15.38 -0.33 14.76
C GLU A 28 16.82 -0.83 14.65
N LYS A 29 17.35 -1.00 13.42
CA LYS A 29 18.76 -1.38 13.17
C LYS A 29 19.70 -0.18 12.97
N GLY A 30 19.19 1.05 13.02
CA GLY A 30 19.99 2.26 12.84
C GLY A 30 20.38 2.57 11.40
N PHE A 31 19.82 1.88 10.38
CA PHE A 31 20.22 2.09 8.99
C PHE A 31 19.81 3.47 8.44
N PHE A 32 18.77 4.08 8.99
CA PHE A 32 18.42 5.46 8.63
C PHE A 32 19.42 6.46 9.22
N GLU A 33 19.81 6.28 10.47
CA GLU A 33 20.81 7.11 11.16
C GLU A 33 22.17 7.01 10.48
N GLU A 34 22.62 5.80 10.11
CA GLU A 34 23.83 5.57 9.33
C GLU A 34 23.78 6.25 7.96
N ALA A 35 22.60 6.36 7.37
CA ALA A 35 22.36 7.07 6.11
C ALA A 35 22.20 8.59 6.28
N GLY A 36 22.29 9.12 7.51
CA GLY A 36 22.22 10.55 7.83
C GLY A 36 20.81 11.12 7.85
N VAL A 37 19.79 10.30 8.10
CA VAL A 37 18.37 10.71 8.26
C VAL A 37 17.78 10.12 9.53
N ALA A 38 16.78 10.83 10.09
CA ALA A 38 15.91 10.33 11.15
C ALA A 38 14.50 10.24 10.61
N VAL A 39 13.87 9.06 10.68
CA VAL A 39 12.57 8.80 10.05
C VAL A 39 11.51 8.52 11.11
N ASP A 40 10.52 9.39 11.19
CA ASP A 40 9.31 9.17 11.98
C ASP A 40 8.17 8.69 11.08
N ILE A 41 7.50 7.61 11.50
CA ILE A 41 6.39 7.01 10.75
C ILE A 41 5.06 7.31 11.41
N THR A 42 4.13 7.87 10.62
CA THR A 42 2.72 8.07 10.99
C THR A 42 1.84 7.22 10.09
N THR A 43 0.85 6.53 10.65
CA THR A 43 -0.12 5.78 9.86
C THR A 43 -1.26 6.68 9.39
N THR A 44 -1.68 6.50 8.13
CA THR A 44 -2.81 7.22 7.55
C THR A 44 -4.13 6.50 7.79
N PRO A 45 -5.23 7.24 8.07
CA PRO A 45 -6.58 6.67 8.14
C PRO A 45 -7.21 6.46 6.75
N SER A 46 -6.73 7.14 5.69
CA SER A 46 -7.29 7.04 4.33
C SER A 46 -6.32 7.58 3.29
N SER A 47 -6.58 7.25 2.01
CA SER A 47 -5.82 7.77 0.87
C SER A 47 -6.00 9.28 0.70
N ALA A 48 -7.20 9.81 0.97
CA ALA A 48 -7.49 11.25 0.92
C ALA A 48 -6.65 12.02 1.93
N TYR A 49 -6.70 11.62 3.20
CA TYR A 49 -5.89 12.23 4.27
C TYR A 49 -4.40 12.20 3.95
N GLN A 50 -3.91 11.06 3.43
CA GLN A 50 -2.49 10.92 3.06
C GLN A 50 -2.10 11.92 1.98
N ALA A 51 -2.89 12.02 0.90
CA ALA A 51 -2.59 12.91 -0.23
C ALA A 51 -2.63 14.39 0.17
N GLU A 52 -3.66 14.82 0.89
CA GLU A 52 -3.79 16.19 1.40
C GLU A 52 -2.58 16.60 2.24
N ASN A 53 -2.17 15.73 3.18
CA ASN A 53 -1.10 16.02 4.11
C ASN A 53 0.31 15.86 3.51
N LEU A 54 0.45 15.12 2.41
CA LEU A 54 1.67 15.08 1.62
C LEU A 54 1.82 16.35 0.77
N VAL A 55 0.75 16.79 0.11
CA VAL A 55 0.78 17.96 -0.78
C VAL A 55 0.94 19.26 0.01
N ASN A 56 0.29 19.41 1.16
CA ASN A 56 0.46 20.58 2.03
C ASN A 56 1.82 20.59 2.78
N GLY A 57 2.61 19.52 2.67
CA GLY A 57 3.96 19.44 3.22
C GLY A 57 4.04 19.11 4.71
N ARG A 58 2.94 18.67 5.34
CA ARG A 58 2.98 18.11 6.70
C ARG A 58 3.85 16.87 6.77
N PHE A 59 3.76 16.01 5.75
CA PHE A 59 4.66 14.87 5.57
C PHE A 59 5.56 15.09 4.36
N ARG A 60 6.76 14.54 4.41
CA ARG A 60 7.79 14.72 3.36
C ARG A 60 7.80 13.57 2.38
N ILE A 61 7.54 12.35 2.87
CA ILE A 61 7.49 11.12 2.08
C ILE A 61 6.20 10.37 2.42
N ALA A 62 5.60 9.74 1.43
CA ALA A 62 4.49 8.81 1.62
C ALA A 62 4.88 7.41 1.12
N ALA A 63 4.61 6.38 1.95
CA ALA A 63 4.47 5.00 1.48
C ALA A 63 3.00 4.81 1.05
N THR A 64 2.76 4.75 -0.25
CA THR A 64 1.42 4.84 -0.84
C THR A 64 1.24 3.87 -2.00
N ALA A 65 0.01 3.68 -2.48
CA ALA A 65 -0.22 2.97 -3.73
C ALA A 65 0.29 3.80 -4.93
N PHE A 66 0.91 3.15 -5.91
CA PHE A 66 1.36 3.81 -7.14
C PHE A 66 0.21 4.54 -7.83
N ASP A 67 -0.98 3.92 -7.86
CA ASP A 67 -2.18 4.53 -8.40
C ASP A 67 -2.53 5.89 -7.78
N ASN A 68 -2.33 6.06 -6.47
CA ASN A 68 -2.57 7.35 -5.81
C ASN A 68 -1.68 8.46 -6.37
N VAL A 69 -0.40 8.15 -6.64
CA VAL A 69 0.52 9.13 -7.24
C VAL A 69 -0.01 9.57 -8.60
N VAL A 70 -0.41 8.61 -9.45
CA VAL A 70 -1.00 8.88 -10.77
C VAL A 70 -2.30 9.68 -10.62
N ALA A 71 -3.22 9.21 -9.79
CA ALA A 71 -4.54 9.80 -9.59
C ALA A 71 -4.47 11.28 -9.20
N TYR A 72 -3.69 11.59 -8.19
CA TYR A 72 -3.59 12.96 -7.68
C TYR A 72 -2.81 13.86 -8.62
N ARG A 73 -1.81 13.34 -9.32
CA ARG A 73 -1.08 14.10 -10.34
C ARG A 73 -1.94 14.47 -11.54
N GLU A 74 -2.85 13.59 -11.94
CA GLU A 74 -3.82 13.81 -13.02
C GLU A 74 -5.08 14.59 -12.57
N GLY A 75 -5.16 15.03 -11.32
CA GLY A 75 -6.36 15.67 -10.77
C GLY A 75 -7.58 14.74 -10.66
N ARG A 76 -7.35 13.42 -10.58
CA ARG A 76 -8.37 12.35 -10.56
C ARG A 76 -8.33 11.55 -9.27
N GLY A 77 -7.80 12.12 -8.19
CA GLY A 77 -7.76 11.52 -6.86
C GLY A 77 -9.14 11.42 -6.21
N ALA A 78 -9.21 10.73 -5.08
CA ALA A 78 -10.45 10.56 -4.31
C ALA A 78 -11.03 11.90 -3.78
N VAL A 79 -10.17 12.92 -3.62
CA VAL A 79 -10.52 14.29 -3.27
C VAL A 79 -9.79 15.26 -4.20
N ALA A 80 -10.37 16.43 -4.44
CA ALA A 80 -9.71 17.50 -5.16
C ALA A 80 -8.63 18.13 -4.28
N LEU A 81 -7.44 18.35 -4.84
CA LEU A 81 -6.34 19.05 -4.16
C LEU A 81 -6.15 20.44 -4.76
N GLU A 82 -6.22 21.47 -3.92
CA GLU A 82 -5.98 22.85 -4.35
C GLU A 82 -4.54 23.00 -4.88
N GLY A 83 -4.42 23.64 -6.05
CA GLY A 83 -3.11 23.87 -6.71
C GLY A 83 -2.50 22.64 -7.40
N GLY A 84 -3.21 21.50 -7.43
CA GLY A 84 -2.73 20.25 -8.02
C GLY A 84 -1.68 19.55 -7.17
N ALA A 85 -1.23 18.39 -7.63
CA ALA A 85 -0.25 17.56 -6.92
C ALA A 85 1.03 17.38 -7.74
N ASP A 86 2.13 18.02 -7.34
CA ASP A 86 3.46 17.78 -7.94
C ASP A 86 4.15 16.57 -7.30
N LEU A 87 3.47 15.43 -7.37
CA LEU A 87 3.95 14.17 -6.79
C LEU A 87 4.73 13.33 -7.81
N PHE A 88 5.68 12.55 -7.33
CA PHE A 88 6.34 11.50 -8.10
C PHE A 88 6.68 10.31 -7.21
N ALA A 89 6.64 9.12 -7.80
CA ALA A 89 7.17 7.92 -7.18
C ALA A 89 8.68 7.85 -7.46
N PHE A 90 9.49 7.73 -6.40
CA PHE A 90 10.95 7.70 -6.54
C PHE A 90 11.55 6.33 -6.25
N MET A 91 10.77 5.40 -5.67
CA MET A 91 11.21 4.04 -5.36
C MET A 91 10.01 3.11 -5.22
N GLY A 92 10.13 1.87 -5.69
CA GLY A 92 9.16 0.81 -5.43
C GLY A 92 9.28 0.28 -4.00
N ALA A 93 8.19 -0.25 -3.47
CA ALA A 93 8.14 -0.89 -2.15
C ALA A 93 7.67 -2.34 -2.23
N THR A 94 6.52 -2.57 -2.88
CA THR A 94 5.92 -3.91 -2.96
C THR A 94 4.97 -4.03 -4.14
N GLN A 95 4.79 -5.25 -4.62
CA GLN A 95 3.73 -5.57 -5.56
C GLN A 95 2.36 -5.54 -4.88
N ILE A 96 2.27 -5.93 -3.61
CA ILE A 96 1.07 -6.07 -2.79
C ILE A 96 0.07 -7.07 -3.38
N GLU A 97 -0.15 -8.19 -2.69
CA GLU A 97 -1.33 -9.01 -2.93
C GLU A 97 -2.55 -8.34 -2.30
N LEU A 98 -3.55 -8.07 -3.14
CA LEU A 98 -4.87 -7.65 -2.70
C LEU A 98 -5.78 -8.86 -2.66
N ALA A 99 -6.32 -9.20 -1.50
CA ALA A 99 -7.21 -10.33 -1.30
C ALA A 99 -8.64 -9.83 -1.04
N LEU A 100 -9.61 -10.34 -1.80
CA LEU A 100 -11.02 -10.11 -1.56
C LEU A 100 -11.49 -11.06 -0.45
N VAL A 101 -11.54 -10.53 0.77
CA VAL A 101 -11.98 -11.25 1.96
C VAL A 101 -13.47 -11.04 2.15
N ALA A 102 -14.20 -12.12 2.44
CA ALA A 102 -15.64 -12.09 2.66
C ALA A 102 -16.04 -12.74 4.00
N ALA A 103 -17.19 -12.33 4.50
CA ALA A 103 -17.82 -12.88 5.70
C ALA A 103 -18.07 -14.40 5.56
N PRO A 104 -18.03 -15.15 6.68
CA PRO A 104 -18.30 -16.58 6.68
C PRO A 104 -19.62 -16.92 5.96
N GLY A 105 -19.61 -18.01 5.18
CA GLY A 105 -20.76 -18.44 4.38
C GLY A 105 -20.81 -17.87 2.96
N ILE A 106 -19.99 -16.86 2.61
CA ILE A 106 -19.82 -16.38 1.24
C ILE A 106 -18.57 -17.07 0.67
N VAL A 107 -18.75 -17.87 -0.36
CA VAL A 107 -17.67 -18.72 -0.92
C VAL A 107 -17.34 -18.41 -2.39
N ARG A 108 -18.12 -17.56 -3.04
CA ARG A 108 -17.92 -17.13 -4.43
C ARG A 108 -18.22 -15.64 -4.60
N VAL A 109 -17.48 -14.99 -5.50
CA VAL A 109 -17.67 -13.56 -5.81
C VAL A 109 -19.11 -13.26 -6.27
N ALA A 110 -19.75 -14.18 -7.01
CA ALA A 110 -21.14 -14.01 -7.46
C ALA A 110 -22.17 -13.87 -6.31
N GLU A 111 -21.84 -14.35 -5.11
CA GLU A 111 -22.72 -14.25 -3.94
C GLU A 111 -22.67 -12.86 -3.27
N LEU A 112 -21.84 -11.97 -3.78
CA LEU A 112 -21.75 -10.57 -3.33
C LEU A 112 -22.85 -9.69 -3.95
N VAL A 113 -23.59 -10.17 -4.95
CA VAL A 113 -24.71 -9.42 -5.54
C VAL A 113 -25.74 -9.01 -4.46
N GLY A 114 -26.09 -7.71 -4.47
CA GLY A 114 -26.99 -7.10 -3.50
C GLY A 114 -26.39 -6.86 -2.11
N ARG A 115 -25.08 -7.06 -1.94
CA ARG A 115 -24.39 -6.87 -0.65
C ARG A 115 -23.54 -5.61 -0.65
N SER A 116 -23.26 -5.08 0.56
CA SER A 116 -22.34 -3.96 0.75
C SER A 116 -20.91 -4.43 0.92
N LEU A 117 -19.97 -3.73 0.26
CA LEU A 117 -18.53 -3.98 0.29
C LEU A 117 -17.80 -2.72 0.76
N ALA A 118 -16.93 -2.88 1.76
CA ALA A 118 -16.14 -1.79 2.32
C ALA A 118 -14.92 -1.46 1.45
N LEU A 119 -14.69 -0.18 1.14
CA LEU A 119 -13.54 0.34 0.41
C LEU A 119 -12.88 1.51 1.15
N ASP A 120 -11.67 1.91 0.74
CA ASP A 120 -11.08 3.20 1.16
C ASP A 120 -11.81 4.35 0.45
N ALA A 121 -11.87 4.27 -0.88
CA ALA A 121 -12.68 5.15 -1.73
C ALA A 121 -12.96 4.45 -3.08
N VAL A 122 -14.00 4.86 -3.76
CA VAL A 122 -14.48 4.21 -5.00
C VAL A 122 -13.66 4.54 -6.26
N ALA A 123 -12.76 5.52 -6.20
CA ALA A 123 -11.93 5.97 -7.32
C ALA A 123 -10.43 5.73 -7.10
N THR A 124 -10.07 4.71 -6.31
CA THR A 124 -8.69 4.30 -6.05
C THR A 124 -8.30 3.06 -6.85
N GLY A 125 -6.99 2.86 -7.06
CA GLY A 125 -6.48 1.67 -7.76
C GLY A 125 -6.90 0.36 -7.12
N PHE A 126 -7.03 0.30 -5.80
CA PHE A 126 -7.53 -0.90 -5.12
C PHE A 126 -9.01 -1.14 -5.43
N ALA A 127 -9.82 -0.09 -5.52
CA ALA A 127 -11.20 -0.23 -5.99
C ALA A 127 -11.25 -0.77 -7.44
N PHE A 128 -10.32 -0.34 -8.30
CA PHE A 128 -10.27 -0.82 -9.68
C PHE A 128 -9.86 -2.30 -9.77
N VAL A 129 -9.00 -2.77 -8.88
CA VAL A 129 -8.72 -4.22 -8.74
C VAL A 129 -9.98 -4.98 -8.33
N LEU A 130 -10.76 -4.47 -7.37
CA LEU A 130 -12.04 -5.07 -7.01
C LEU A 130 -13.01 -5.10 -8.20
N TYR A 131 -13.08 -4.02 -8.99
CA TYR A 131 -13.96 -3.97 -10.17
C TYR A 131 -13.56 -5.01 -11.23
N GLU A 132 -12.26 -5.26 -11.40
CA GLU A 132 -11.78 -6.34 -12.26
C GLU A 132 -12.14 -7.73 -11.69
N MET A 133 -12.03 -7.94 -10.37
CA MET A 133 -12.47 -9.18 -9.72
C MET A 133 -13.95 -9.45 -9.93
N LEU A 134 -14.80 -8.43 -9.71
CA LEU A 134 -16.24 -8.50 -9.94
C LEU A 134 -16.56 -8.81 -11.42
N ALA A 135 -15.95 -8.07 -12.35
CA ALA A 135 -16.18 -8.22 -13.78
C ALA A 135 -15.82 -9.63 -14.28
N ARG A 136 -14.68 -10.19 -13.84
CA ARG A 136 -14.28 -11.57 -14.20
C ARG A 136 -15.23 -12.63 -13.64
N ALA A 137 -15.86 -12.34 -12.52
CA ALA A 137 -16.89 -13.21 -11.95
C ALA A 137 -18.30 -12.98 -12.54
N GLY A 138 -18.44 -12.10 -13.54
CA GLY A 138 -19.72 -11.76 -14.16
C GLY A 138 -20.62 -10.89 -13.27
N VAL A 139 -20.08 -10.23 -12.24
CA VAL A 139 -20.83 -9.35 -11.35
C VAL A 139 -20.67 -7.90 -11.83
N ALA A 140 -21.79 -7.25 -12.15
CA ALA A 140 -21.80 -5.84 -12.50
C ALA A 140 -21.47 -4.97 -11.27
N ARG A 141 -20.75 -3.86 -11.49
CA ARG A 141 -20.32 -2.97 -10.40
C ARG A 141 -21.52 -2.40 -9.61
N ASP A 142 -22.60 -2.09 -10.28
CA ASP A 142 -23.85 -1.57 -9.71
C ASP A 142 -24.72 -2.66 -9.06
N ALA A 143 -24.35 -3.92 -9.20
CA ALA A 143 -24.98 -5.03 -8.49
C ALA A 143 -24.51 -5.19 -7.04
N VAL A 144 -23.54 -4.40 -6.59
CA VAL A 144 -23.03 -4.37 -5.22
C VAL A 144 -23.04 -2.94 -4.67
N ASP A 145 -23.21 -2.78 -3.36
CA ASP A 145 -23.14 -1.48 -2.70
C ASP A 145 -21.69 -1.22 -2.23
N LEU A 146 -21.05 -0.17 -2.75
CA LEU A 146 -19.65 0.17 -2.51
C LEU A 146 -19.57 1.30 -1.50
N VAL A 147 -19.14 0.99 -0.27
CA VAL A 147 -19.17 1.91 0.87
C VAL A 147 -17.74 2.38 1.23
N PRO A 148 -17.43 3.69 1.15
CA PRO A 148 -16.18 4.25 1.66
C PRO A 148 -16.11 4.14 3.19
N VAL A 149 -15.09 3.45 3.71
CA VAL A 149 -14.88 3.20 5.15
C VAL A 149 -13.52 3.72 5.63
N GLY A 150 -12.49 3.71 4.76
CA GLY A 150 -11.13 4.12 5.11
C GLY A 150 -10.07 3.04 4.87
N ALA A 151 -8.96 3.11 5.61
CA ALA A 151 -7.83 2.20 5.45
C ALA A 151 -8.19 0.75 5.83
N THR A 152 -7.31 -0.21 5.50
CA THR A 152 -7.58 -1.65 5.68
C THR A 152 -8.00 -2.05 7.10
N PRO A 153 -7.45 -1.50 8.20
CA PRO A 153 -7.90 -1.86 9.54
C PRO A 153 -9.38 -1.59 9.78
N GLN A 154 -9.86 -0.40 9.39
CA GLN A 154 -11.27 0.00 9.58
C GLN A 154 -12.19 -0.87 8.73
N ARG A 155 -11.82 -1.13 7.47
CA ARG A 155 -12.58 -2.00 6.57
C ARG A 155 -12.65 -3.44 7.08
N TRP A 156 -11.54 -3.97 7.58
CA TRP A 156 -11.50 -5.29 8.18
C TRP A 156 -12.42 -5.38 9.41
N GLU A 157 -12.34 -4.41 10.32
CA GLU A 157 -13.24 -4.39 11.50
C GLU A 157 -14.72 -4.34 11.09
N SER A 158 -15.07 -3.54 10.07
CA SER A 158 -16.46 -3.45 9.61
C SER A 158 -16.98 -4.78 9.02
N VAL A 159 -16.14 -5.52 8.30
CA VAL A 159 -16.51 -6.86 7.79
C VAL A 159 -16.57 -7.89 8.93
N LYS A 160 -15.63 -7.85 9.85
CA LYS A 160 -15.60 -8.72 11.02
C LYS A 160 -16.84 -8.53 11.91
N ASN A 161 -17.31 -7.30 12.05
CA ASN A 161 -18.51 -6.94 12.81
C ASN A 161 -19.82 -7.21 12.06
N GLY A 162 -19.76 -7.66 10.79
CA GLY A 162 -20.94 -7.94 9.97
C GLY A 162 -21.62 -6.70 9.38
N GLU A 163 -20.98 -5.54 9.42
CA GLU A 163 -21.50 -4.29 8.83
C GLU A 163 -21.43 -4.33 7.30
N HIS A 164 -20.41 -5.01 6.76
CA HIS A 164 -20.21 -5.23 5.32
C HIS A 164 -19.90 -6.70 5.03
N ALA A 165 -20.27 -7.14 3.83
CA ALA A 165 -20.11 -8.55 3.42
C ALA A 165 -18.68 -8.90 3.01
N ALA A 166 -17.93 -7.95 2.48
CA ALA A 166 -16.57 -8.17 1.99
C ALA A 166 -15.74 -6.88 1.93
N THR A 167 -14.42 -7.05 1.82
CA THR A 167 -13.47 -5.96 1.53
C THR A 167 -12.21 -6.50 0.89
N LEU A 168 -11.42 -5.62 0.26
CA LEU A 168 -10.03 -5.92 -0.09
C LEU A 168 -9.12 -5.74 1.12
N THR A 169 -8.28 -6.73 1.37
CA THR A 169 -7.26 -6.69 2.42
C THR A 169 -5.85 -6.81 1.84
N ILE A 170 -4.88 -6.37 2.63
CA ILE A 170 -3.45 -6.61 2.49
C ILE A 170 -2.94 -7.23 3.78
N GLU A 171 -1.71 -7.76 3.78
CA GLU A 171 -1.12 -8.27 5.02
C GLU A 171 -0.92 -7.15 6.07
N PRO A 172 -1.19 -7.43 7.34
CA PRO A 172 -1.49 -8.75 7.95
C PRO A 172 -2.97 -9.17 7.93
N PHE A 173 -3.87 -8.31 7.44
CA PHE A 173 -5.31 -8.50 7.59
C PHE A 173 -5.85 -9.68 6.79
N THR A 174 -5.20 -10.06 5.67
CA THR A 174 -5.54 -11.28 4.93
C THR A 174 -5.29 -12.53 5.78
N SER A 175 -4.11 -12.66 6.38
CA SER A 175 -3.77 -13.79 7.24
C SER A 175 -4.59 -13.81 8.52
N ILE A 176 -4.86 -12.65 9.12
CA ILE A 176 -5.74 -12.52 10.31
C ILE A 176 -7.16 -12.99 9.98
N ALA A 177 -7.71 -12.56 8.84
CA ALA A 177 -9.04 -12.95 8.39
C ALA A 177 -9.16 -14.46 8.18
N LYS A 178 -8.20 -15.06 7.48
CA LYS A 178 -8.13 -16.52 7.28
C LYS A 178 -8.10 -17.26 8.61
N ALA A 179 -7.29 -16.82 9.58
CA ALA A 179 -7.18 -17.43 10.90
C ALA A 179 -8.47 -17.31 11.72
N GLN A 180 -9.35 -16.37 11.40
CA GLN A 180 -10.67 -16.16 12.01
C GLN A 180 -11.83 -16.81 11.23
N GLY A 181 -11.55 -17.60 10.19
CA GLY A 181 -12.54 -18.34 9.42
C GLY A 181 -13.23 -17.54 8.31
N PHE A 182 -12.70 -16.37 7.94
CA PHE A 182 -13.17 -15.60 6.79
C PHE A 182 -12.57 -16.16 5.48
N GLY A 183 -13.38 -16.19 4.42
CA GLY A 183 -12.97 -16.70 3.12
C GLY A 183 -12.20 -15.66 2.30
N VAL A 184 -11.19 -16.09 1.55
CA VAL A 184 -10.62 -15.31 0.45
C VAL A 184 -11.25 -15.78 -0.83
N LEU A 185 -12.03 -14.92 -1.48
CA LEU A 185 -12.77 -15.25 -2.71
C LEU A 185 -11.90 -15.14 -3.96
N GLU A 186 -10.98 -14.17 -3.97
CA GLU A 186 -10.11 -13.89 -5.09
C GLU A 186 -8.87 -13.11 -4.63
N THR A 187 -7.78 -13.16 -5.41
CA THR A 187 -6.58 -12.37 -5.17
C THR A 187 -6.10 -11.66 -6.44
N SER A 188 -5.43 -10.52 -6.28
CA SER A 188 -4.84 -9.80 -7.41
C SER A 188 -3.79 -10.62 -8.16
N THR A 189 -3.11 -11.55 -7.49
CA THR A 189 -2.11 -12.44 -8.08
C THR A 189 -2.69 -13.49 -9.03
N ASN A 190 -3.98 -13.80 -8.91
CA ASN A 190 -4.68 -14.64 -9.89
C ASN A 190 -5.09 -13.86 -11.15
N LEU A 191 -5.24 -12.54 -11.02
CA LEU A 191 -5.68 -11.67 -12.11
C LEU A 191 -4.53 -11.12 -12.94
N PHE A 192 -3.41 -10.80 -12.30
CA PHE A 192 -2.29 -10.08 -12.90
C PHE A 192 -0.96 -10.79 -12.66
N GLU A 193 -0.12 -10.84 -13.67
CA GLU A 193 1.26 -11.34 -13.54
C GLU A 193 2.13 -10.37 -12.75
N SER A 194 1.90 -9.07 -12.90
CA SER A 194 2.58 -8.01 -12.17
C SER A 194 1.62 -6.87 -11.84
N TYR A 195 1.76 -6.32 -10.65
CA TYR A 195 0.99 -5.16 -10.19
C TYR A 195 1.89 -4.27 -9.33
N GLN A 196 2.12 -3.01 -9.74
CA GLN A 196 2.87 -2.07 -8.90
C GLN A 196 1.95 -1.53 -7.81
N GLY A 197 1.94 -2.20 -6.66
CA GLY A 197 1.09 -1.83 -5.54
C GLY A 197 1.66 -0.65 -4.76
N GLY A 198 2.71 -0.87 -4.00
CA GLY A 198 3.32 0.11 -3.13
C GLY A 198 4.54 0.81 -3.71
N VAL A 199 4.64 2.12 -3.46
CA VAL A 199 5.78 2.96 -3.81
C VAL A 199 6.07 3.96 -2.69
N PHE A 200 7.26 4.55 -2.71
CA PHE A 200 7.53 5.79 -1.99
C PHE A 200 7.40 6.98 -2.91
N ALA A 201 6.67 7.98 -2.44
CA ALA A 201 6.38 9.20 -3.18
C ALA A 201 6.69 10.46 -2.36
N ALA A 202 7.01 11.53 -3.05
CA ALA A 202 7.24 12.86 -2.50
C ALA A 202 6.82 13.95 -3.49
N SER A 203 6.77 15.20 -3.03
CA SER A 203 6.68 16.36 -3.92
C SER A 203 8.01 16.57 -4.65
N ARG A 204 7.97 16.80 -5.97
CA ARG A 204 9.18 17.10 -6.76
C ARG A 204 9.91 18.33 -6.22
N ARG A 205 9.16 19.37 -5.86
CA ARG A 205 9.71 20.63 -5.32
C ARG A 205 10.46 20.37 -4.00
N TRP A 206 9.88 19.58 -3.09
CA TRP A 206 10.57 19.24 -1.84
C TRP A 206 11.81 18.39 -2.13
N ALA A 207 11.72 17.39 -2.96
CA ALA A 207 12.80 16.49 -3.32
C ALA A 207 14.01 17.24 -3.92
N ALA A 208 13.76 18.17 -4.84
CA ALA A 208 14.80 18.98 -5.48
C ALA A 208 15.60 19.82 -4.47
N ASN A 209 14.94 20.29 -3.40
CA ASN A 209 15.57 21.09 -2.36
C ASN A 209 16.14 20.24 -1.19
N ASN A 210 15.86 18.93 -1.16
CA ASN A 210 16.24 18.03 -0.07
C ASN A 210 16.87 16.73 -0.58
N THR A 211 17.68 16.81 -1.63
CA THR A 211 18.29 15.65 -2.30
C THR A 211 19.05 14.76 -1.31
N ARG A 212 19.79 15.34 -0.33
CA ARG A 212 20.51 14.58 0.70
C ARG A 212 19.54 13.73 1.54
N ALA A 213 18.42 14.29 1.94
CA ALA A 213 17.42 13.60 2.75
C ALA A 213 16.77 12.44 1.97
N ILE A 214 16.36 12.64 0.71
CA ILE A 214 15.84 11.57 -0.15
C ILE A 214 16.87 10.46 -0.35
N LEU A 215 18.10 10.78 -0.66
CA LEU A 215 19.18 9.78 -0.84
C LEU A 215 19.46 9.02 0.46
N GLY A 216 19.44 9.71 1.61
CA GLY A 216 19.54 9.08 2.92
C GLY A 216 18.41 8.11 3.18
N PHE A 217 17.16 8.53 2.93
CA PHE A 217 15.98 7.66 3.04
C PHE A 217 16.09 6.42 2.15
N ILE A 218 16.45 6.58 0.87
CA ILE A 218 16.62 5.47 -0.07
C ILE A 218 17.68 4.48 0.46
N ARG A 219 18.84 4.94 0.90
CA ARG A 219 19.93 4.09 1.41
C ARG A 219 19.47 3.32 2.66
N GLY A 220 18.90 4.02 3.65
CA GLY A 220 18.43 3.39 4.88
C GLY A 220 17.32 2.38 4.62
N TYR A 221 16.34 2.72 3.78
CA TYR A 221 15.29 1.78 3.40
C TYR A 221 15.84 0.54 2.67
N LEU A 222 16.75 0.72 1.70
CA LEU A 222 17.32 -0.41 0.96
C LEU A 222 18.16 -1.32 1.86
N ALA A 223 18.83 -0.78 2.88
CA ALA A 223 19.51 -1.58 3.90
C ALA A 223 18.50 -2.38 4.73
N GLY A 224 17.42 -1.75 5.19
CA GLY A 224 16.32 -2.41 5.90
C GLY A 224 15.62 -3.48 5.05
N LEU A 225 15.41 -3.21 3.77
CA LEU A 225 14.86 -4.17 2.82
C LEU A 225 15.79 -5.36 2.61
N ALA A 226 17.06 -5.13 2.39
CA ALA A 226 18.07 -6.19 2.24
C ALA A 226 18.14 -7.07 3.50
N TRP A 227 18.11 -6.45 4.68
CA TRP A 227 18.06 -7.16 5.95
C TRP A 227 16.78 -8.00 6.09
N THR A 228 15.63 -7.44 5.73
CA THR A 228 14.33 -8.13 5.79
C THR A 228 14.28 -9.35 4.86
N LEU A 229 14.87 -9.22 3.66
CA LEU A 229 14.88 -10.29 2.66
C LEU A 229 15.94 -11.38 2.94
N ALA A 230 16.85 -11.16 3.88
CA ALA A 230 17.88 -12.13 4.23
C ALA A 230 17.28 -13.31 5.02
N PRO A 231 17.40 -14.58 4.55
CA PRO A 231 16.75 -15.72 5.20
C PRO A 231 17.16 -15.91 6.68
N GLY A 232 18.41 -15.56 7.02
CA GLY A 232 18.92 -15.65 8.39
C GLY A 232 18.24 -14.71 9.40
N ASN A 233 17.56 -13.67 8.92
CA ASN A 233 16.89 -12.69 9.77
C ASN A 233 15.39 -12.96 9.99
N ARG A 234 14.86 -14.09 9.43
CA ARG A 234 13.41 -14.37 9.45
C ARG A 234 12.81 -14.34 10.87
N ALA A 235 13.48 -14.95 11.85
CA ALA A 235 12.99 -14.99 13.23
C ALA A 235 12.89 -13.58 13.83
N GLU A 236 13.92 -12.77 13.63
CA GLU A 236 13.94 -11.40 14.14
C GLU A 236 12.96 -10.50 13.37
N ALA A 237 12.75 -10.74 12.07
CA ALA A 237 11.74 -10.06 11.26
C ALA A 237 10.32 -10.37 11.77
N ALA A 238 10.05 -11.61 12.22
CA ALA A 238 8.79 -11.98 12.88
C ALA A 238 8.59 -11.19 14.18
N GLU A 239 9.62 -11.10 15.02
CA GLU A 239 9.56 -10.30 16.25
C GLU A 239 9.33 -8.81 15.97
N LEU A 240 9.97 -8.25 14.95
CA LEU A 240 9.74 -6.87 14.50
C LEU A 240 8.28 -6.63 14.11
N LEU A 241 7.67 -7.54 13.35
CA LEU A 241 6.26 -7.46 13.00
C LEU A 241 5.37 -7.49 14.23
N LEU A 242 5.60 -8.43 15.16
CA LEU A 242 4.80 -8.55 16.38
C LEU A 242 4.88 -7.32 17.27
N ARG A 243 6.06 -6.68 17.36
CA ARG A 243 6.24 -5.45 18.16
C ARG A 243 5.59 -4.23 17.51
N ASN A 244 5.74 -4.06 16.19
CA ASN A 244 5.27 -2.87 15.49
C ASN A 244 3.82 -2.96 15.03
N LEU A 245 3.25 -4.16 14.95
CA LEU A 245 1.87 -4.42 14.50
C LEU A 245 1.13 -5.32 15.50
N PRO A 246 0.61 -4.77 16.61
CA PRO A 246 -0.01 -5.56 17.68
C PRO A 246 -1.24 -6.40 17.27
N ALA A 247 -1.83 -6.09 16.09
CA ALA A 247 -2.90 -6.89 15.51
C ALA A 247 -2.42 -8.29 15.11
N ILE A 248 -1.13 -8.45 14.74
CA ILE A 248 -0.53 -9.75 14.44
C ILE A 248 -0.35 -10.53 15.74
N LYS A 249 -0.83 -11.77 15.76
CA LYS A 249 -0.58 -12.72 16.85
C LYS A 249 0.39 -13.80 16.40
N PRO A 250 1.16 -14.42 17.34
CA PRO A 250 2.17 -15.42 16.96
C PRO A 250 1.72 -16.50 15.98
N PRO A 251 0.49 -17.04 16.03
CA PRO A 251 0.09 -18.10 15.10
C PRO A 251 -0.01 -17.68 13.63
N VAL A 252 -0.10 -16.37 13.32
CA VAL A 252 -0.26 -15.88 11.94
C VAL A 252 0.98 -15.19 11.37
N VAL A 253 2.02 -14.94 12.19
CA VAL A 253 3.19 -14.15 11.79
C VAL A 253 3.96 -14.79 10.64
N ASP A 254 4.09 -16.11 10.63
CA ASP A 254 4.78 -16.83 9.55
C ASP A 254 4.06 -16.72 8.21
N ALA A 255 2.74 -16.82 8.20
CA ALA A 255 1.95 -16.62 6.98
C ALA A 255 2.08 -15.19 6.44
N VAL A 256 2.11 -14.19 7.34
CA VAL A 256 2.38 -12.79 6.96
C VAL A 256 3.75 -12.64 6.33
N LEU A 257 4.79 -13.24 6.93
CA LEU A 257 6.15 -13.19 6.37
C LEU A 257 6.24 -13.92 5.02
N ASP A 258 5.62 -15.07 4.87
CA ASP A 258 5.61 -15.81 3.59
C ASP A 258 5.02 -14.94 2.46
N SER A 259 3.94 -14.23 2.74
CA SER A 259 3.35 -13.29 1.79
C SER A 259 4.28 -12.11 1.48
N LEU A 260 4.90 -11.50 2.50
CA LEU A 260 5.82 -10.37 2.30
C LEU A 260 7.10 -10.75 1.55
N LEU A 261 7.60 -11.97 1.75
CA LEU A 261 8.83 -12.47 1.12
C LEU A 261 8.54 -13.15 -0.22
N SER A 262 7.27 -13.25 -0.64
CA SER A 262 6.89 -13.82 -1.92
C SER A 262 7.50 -13.02 -3.08
N PRO A 263 8.21 -13.65 -4.02
CA PRO A 263 8.77 -12.94 -5.17
C PRO A 263 7.70 -12.42 -6.13
N ARG A 264 6.46 -12.92 -6.02
CA ARG A 264 5.35 -12.58 -6.91
C ARG A 264 4.51 -11.41 -6.39
N SER A 265 4.33 -11.30 -5.09
CA SER A 265 3.36 -10.38 -4.48
C SER A 265 3.92 -9.58 -3.31
N GLY A 266 5.13 -9.90 -2.90
CA GLY A 266 5.74 -9.33 -1.71
C GLY A 266 6.53 -8.05 -1.95
N LEU A 267 7.52 -7.85 -1.08
CA LEU A 267 8.45 -6.73 -1.14
C LEU A 267 9.26 -6.75 -2.43
N THR A 268 9.39 -5.60 -3.09
CA THR A 268 10.12 -5.52 -4.36
C THR A 268 11.62 -5.42 -4.10
N PRO A 269 12.42 -6.42 -4.53
CA PRO A 269 13.87 -6.38 -4.33
C PRO A 269 14.49 -5.11 -4.90
N LYS A 270 15.47 -4.54 -4.17
CA LYS A 270 16.20 -3.32 -4.54
C LYS A 270 15.30 -2.09 -4.72
N GLY A 271 14.07 -2.11 -4.20
CA GLY A 271 13.15 -0.99 -4.37
C GLY A 271 12.78 -0.69 -5.83
N ALA A 272 12.79 -1.70 -6.70
CA ALA A 272 12.50 -1.53 -8.12
C ALA A 272 11.04 -1.09 -8.36
N ILE A 273 10.83 -0.20 -9.33
CA ILE A 273 9.52 0.08 -9.91
C ILE A 273 9.35 -0.86 -11.10
N LEU A 274 8.30 -1.68 -11.08
CA LEU A 274 8.07 -2.74 -12.05
C LEU A 274 7.29 -2.19 -13.25
N ALA A 275 7.91 -2.08 -14.40
CA ALA A 275 7.30 -1.49 -15.59
C ALA A 275 5.98 -2.17 -16.01
N ASP A 276 5.93 -3.52 -15.96
CA ASP A 276 4.70 -4.26 -16.27
C ASP A 276 3.61 -4.04 -15.21
N GLY A 277 4.00 -3.97 -13.93
CA GLY A 277 3.09 -3.63 -12.85
C GLY A 277 2.53 -2.20 -12.96
N VAL A 278 3.34 -1.26 -13.42
CA VAL A 278 2.90 0.11 -13.74
C VAL A 278 1.87 0.09 -14.86
N ARG A 279 2.13 -0.64 -15.96
CA ARG A 279 1.16 -0.76 -17.06
C ARG A 279 -0.18 -1.32 -16.57
N THR A 280 -0.16 -2.38 -15.76
CA THR A 280 -1.38 -2.95 -15.17
C THR A 280 -2.18 -1.90 -14.40
N VAL A 281 -1.53 -1.07 -13.57
CA VAL A 281 -2.20 0.01 -12.82
C VAL A 281 -2.82 1.05 -13.76
N LEU A 282 -2.09 1.47 -14.80
CA LEU A 282 -2.58 2.46 -15.77
C LEU A 282 -3.74 1.92 -16.61
N ASP A 283 -3.69 0.65 -17.01
CA ASP A 283 -4.77 -0.02 -17.75
C ASP A 283 -6.06 -0.11 -16.93
N LEU A 284 -5.94 -0.48 -15.64
CA LEU A 284 -7.07 -0.50 -14.72
C LEU A 284 -7.66 0.90 -14.51
N ARG A 285 -6.81 1.91 -14.34
CA ARG A 285 -7.26 3.30 -14.21
C ARG A 285 -7.93 3.81 -15.48
N THR A 286 -7.41 3.45 -16.63
CA THR A 286 -8.02 3.77 -17.94
C THR A 286 -9.39 3.11 -18.10
N ARG A 287 -9.53 1.86 -17.67
CA ARG A 287 -10.76 1.07 -17.80
C ARG A 287 -11.85 1.50 -16.82
N TYR A 288 -11.49 1.76 -15.57
CA TYR A 288 -12.45 1.96 -14.47
C TYR A 288 -12.48 3.37 -13.91
N GLY A 289 -11.46 4.18 -14.18
CA GLY A 289 -11.37 5.56 -13.71
C GLY A 289 -12.15 6.53 -14.60
N ALA A 290 -12.58 7.65 -14.01
CA ALA A 290 -13.16 8.74 -14.78
C ALA A 290 -12.10 9.46 -15.61
N GLY A 291 -12.48 10.02 -16.79
CA GLY A 291 -11.65 10.92 -17.59
C GLY A 291 -10.80 10.27 -18.69
N GLY A 292 -11.02 8.98 -18.99
CA GLY A 292 -10.36 8.29 -20.13
C GLY A 292 -8.88 7.96 -19.88
N PRO A 293 -8.09 7.69 -20.94
CA PRO A 293 -6.71 7.25 -20.83
C PRO A 293 -5.83 8.16 -19.97
N VAL A 294 -4.97 7.56 -19.19
CA VAL A 294 -3.96 8.27 -18.41
C VAL A 294 -2.79 8.63 -19.33
N ALA A 295 -2.19 9.81 -19.13
CA ALA A 295 -1.01 10.22 -19.89
C ALA A 295 0.15 9.22 -19.76
N ASP A 296 1.01 9.18 -20.78
CA ASP A 296 2.19 8.30 -20.83
C ASP A 296 3.02 8.44 -19.53
N PRO A 297 3.33 7.33 -18.86
CA PRO A 297 4.14 7.34 -17.62
C PRO A 297 5.58 7.84 -17.82
N GLY A 298 6.04 8.02 -19.06
CA GLY A 298 7.34 8.58 -19.41
C GLY A 298 7.46 10.11 -19.32
N ARG A 299 6.38 10.82 -18.95
CA ARG A 299 6.38 12.29 -18.82
C ARG A 299 6.48 12.78 -17.39
#